data_952b56c7b2c04bea99cba0c5ffd646cd
#
_entry.id   952b56c7b2c04bea99cba0c5ffd646cd
#
_cell.length_a   1.000
_cell.length_b   1.000
_cell.length_c   1.000
_cell.angle_alpha   90.00
_cell.angle_beta   90.00
_cell.angle_gamma   90.00
#
_symmetry.space_group_name_H-M   'P 1'
#
loop_
_entity.id
_entity.type
_entity.pdbx_description
1 polymer ?
#
loop_
_entity_poly.entity_id
_entity_poly.type
_entity_poly.pdbx_seq_one_letter_code
_entity_poly.pdbx_strand_id
1 'polypeptide(L)'
;MSSVTRASAVRAVVIHDGRYLLAQHHNYLPDTIGKWGLPGGRIETKDADLRDALRRELYEEFCMTADIIGFVAMYTYRDRAHHIYLARPHSIELTIDATEILGTSWLTLSEVTDWHSQGRLHTGFELPAIRASVRRYQLNA
;
A
#
# COMPACT_ATOMS: atom_id res chain seq x y z
N MET A 1 24.02 9.24 -8.06
CA MET A 1 22.74 9.52 -7.50
C MET A 1 21.64 8.85 -8.29
N SER A 2 20.64 8.55 -7.62
CA SER A 2 19.59 7.74 -8.23
C SER A 2 18.34 8.59 -8.44
N SER A 3 17.89 8.70 -9.70
CA SER A 3 16.59 9.27 -9.99
C SER A 3 15.46 8.41 -9.43
N VAL A 4 15.72 7.12 -9.22
CA VAL A 4 14.76 6.20 -8.61
C VAL A 4 14.37 6.68 -7.20
N THR A 5 15.36 7.10 -6.40
CA THR A 5 15.09 7.57 -5.04
C THR A 5 14.14 8.76 -5.03
N ARG A 6 14.38 9.77 -5.90
CA ARG A 6 13.52 10.95 -5.94
C ARG A 6 12.12 10.67 -6.47
N ALA A 7 12.01 9.72 -7.40
CA ALA A 7 10.74 9.37 -8.02
C ALA A 7 10.05 8.19 -7.38
N SER A 8 10.64 7.64 -6.32
CA SER A 8 10.14 6.38 -5.74
C SER A 8 9.05 6.61 -4.70
N ALA A 9 8.19 5.63 -4.62
CA ALA A 9 7.20 5.49 -3.56
C ALA A 9 7.33 4.09 -2.97
N VAL A 10 6.84 3.92 -1.77
CA VAL A 10 6.82 2.64 -1.08
C VAL A 10 5.40 2.36 -0.60
N ARG A 11 4.94 1.12 -0.81
CA ARG A 11 3.60 0.72 -0.45
C ARG A 11 3.62 -0.64 0.22
N ALA A 12 2.60 -0.92 1.02
CA ALA A 12 2.50 -2.19 1.73
C ALA A 12 1.28 -2.98 1.29
N VAL A 13 1.49 -4.28 1.09
CA VAL A 13 0.42 -5.26 1.18
C VAL A 13 0.31 -5.61 2.67
N VAL A 14 -0.67 -5.04 3.35
CA VAL A 14 -0.89 -5.24 4.77
C VAL A 14 -1.91 -6.35 4.94
N ILE A 15 -1.47 -7.47 5.54
CA ILE A 15 -2.32 -8.65 5.68
C ILE A 15 -2.65 -8.90 7.16
N HIS A 16 -3.91 -9.22 7.42
CA HIS A 16 -4.39 -9.69 8.74
C HIS A 16 -5.59 -10.61 8.53
N ASP A 17 -5.50 -11.83 9.08
CA ASP A 17 -6.59 -12.83 9.00
C ASP A 17 -7.12 -13.04 7.58
N GLY A 18 -6.22 -13.17 6.60
CA GLY A 18 -6.60 -13.39 5.21
C GLY A 18 -7.24 -12.21 4.54
N ARG A 19 -7.17 -11.02 5.12
CA ARG A 19 -7.71 -9.79 4.54
C ARG A 19 -6.59 -8.78 4.34
N TYR A 20 -6.80 -7.89 3.39
CA TYR A 20 -5.80 -6.91 2.95
C TYR A 20 -6.35 -5.51 3.12
N LEU A 21 -5.52 -4.62 3.64
CA LEU A 21 -5.92 -3.24 3.90
C LEU A 21 -5.82 -2.39 2.63
N LEU A 22 -6.93 -1.76 2.26
CA LEU A 22 -6.94 -0.74 1.22
C LEU A 22 -7.40 0.58 1.83
N ALA A 23 -6.94 1.68 1.24
CA ALA A 23 -7.24 3.03 1.72
C ALA A 23 -7.62 3.95 0.58
N GLN A 24 -8.57 4.87 0.85
CA GLN A 24 -8.84 6.00 -0.04
C GLN A 24 -8.01 7.18 0.42
N HIS A 25 -7.19 7.73 -0.46
CA HIS A 25 -6.36 8.89 -0.17
C HIS A 25 -7.03 10.18 -0.67
N HIS A 26 -6.84 11.28 0.07
CA HIS A 26 -7.37 12.59 -0.30
C HIS A 26 -6.70 13.16 -1.55
N ASN A 27 -5.40 12.91 -1.69
CA ASN A 27 -4.58 13.62 -2.66
C ASN A 27 -4.47 12.93 -4.02
N TYR A 28 -5.53 12.19 -4.39
CA TYR A 28 -5.58 11.60 -5.72
C TYR A 28 -5.96 12.67 -6.75
N LEU A 29 -5.47 12.47 -7.97
CA LEU A 29 -5.85 13.33 -9.10
C LEU A 29 -7.33 13.15 -9.43
N PRO A 30 -7.95 14.12 -10.16
CA PRO A 30 -9.40 14.06 -10.41
C PRO A 30 -9.90 12.74 -10.98
N ASP A 31 -9.12 12.07 -11.81
CA ASP A 31 -9.49 10.79 -12.41
C ASP A 31 -9.35 9.61 -11.44
N THR A 32 -8.78 9.82 -10.26
CA THR A 32 -8.58 8.78 -9.25
C THR A 32 -9.27 9.06 -7.93
N ILE A 33 -10.01 10.16 -7.84
CA ILE A 33 -10.77 10.51 -6.63
C ILE A 33 -11.76 9.39 -6.31
N GLY A 34 -11.79 8.99 -5.04
CA GLY A 34 -12.68 7.94 -4.56
C GLY A 34 -12.18 6.53 -4.78
N LYS A 35 -11.03 6.38 -5.42
CA LYS A 35 -10.47 5.05 -5.65
C LYS A 35 -9.62 4.59 -4.46
N TRP A 36 -9.39 3.30 -4.41
CA TRP A 36 -8.74 2.65 -3.28
C TRP A 36 -7.36 2.14 -3.68
N GLY A 37 -6.39 2.30 -2.80
CA GLY A 37 -5.02 1.90 -3.07
C GLY A 37 -4.36 1.25 -1.86
N LEU A 38 -3.14 0.74 -2.08
CA LEU A 38 -2.33 0.20 -1.01
C LEU A 38 -1.81 1.33 -0.11
N PRO A 39 -1.74 1.09 1.21
CA PRO A 39 -1.12 2.06 2.12
C PRO A 39 0.33 2.36 1.75
N GLY A 40 0.74 3.59 1.94
CA GLY A 40 2.10 4.02 1.66
C GLY A 40 2.14 5.39 1.03
N GLY A 41 3.30 5.78 0.53
CA GLY A 41 3.47 7.08 -0.08
C GLY A 41 4.89 7.30 -0.59
N ARG A 42 5.23 8.56 -0.82
CA ARG A 42 6.52 8.95 -1.39
C ARG A 42 7.65 8.77 -0.38
N ILE A 43 8.81 8.39 -0.91
CA ILE A 43 10.05 8.38 -0.14
C ILE A 43 10.52 9.82 0.02
N GLU A 44 10.93 10.17 1.24
CA GLU A 44 11.47 11.50 1.56
C GLU A 44 12.97 11.41 1.78
N THR A 45 13.66 12.54 1.61
CA THR A 45 15.12 12.58 1.74
C THR A 45 15.60 12.21 3.14
N LYS A 46 14.76 12.40 4.17
CA LYS A 46 15.09 12.04 5.54
C LYS A 46 15.03 10.54 5.81
N ASP A 47 14.39 9.76 4.91
CA ASP A 47 14.26 8.32 5.11
C ASP A 47 15.59 7.63 4.88
N ALA A 48 16.00 6.76 5.81
CA ALA A 48 17.28 6.07 5.71
C ALA A 48 17.25 5.02 4.58
N ASP A 49 16.12 4.34 4.42
CA ASP A 49 15.94 3.33 3.38
C ASP A 49 14.44 3.14 3.09
N LEU A 50 14.12 2.20 2.21
CA LEU A 50 12.75 1.94 1.80
C LEU A 50 11.87 1.46 2.93
N ARG A 51 12.42 0.62 3.82
CA ARG A 51 11.66 0.11 4.96
C ARG A 51 11.33 1.21 5.96
N ASP A 52 12.28 2.12 6.21
CA ASP A 52 12.04 3.28 7.07
C ASP A 52 10.97 4.19 6.49
N ALA A 53 11.01 4.43 5.17
CA ALA A 53 9.99 5.21 4.49
C ALA A 53 8.61 4.58 4.68
N LEU A 54 8.52 3.25 4.54
CA LEU A 54 7.26 2.55 4.70
C LEU A 54 6.75 2.63 6.13
N ARG A 55 7.63 2.41 7.13
CA ARG A 55 7.24 2.52 8.54
C ARG A 55 6.72 3.92 8.86
N ARG A 56 7.38 4.94 8.34
CA ARG A 56 6.96 6.33 8.54
C ARG A 56 5.57 6.56 7.93
N GLU A 57 5.35 6.14 6.69
CA GLU A 57 4.06 6.32 6.01
C GLU A 57 2.94 5.59 6.75
N LEU A 58 3.16 4.35 7.17
CA LEU A 58 2.14 3.60 7.90
C LEU A 58 1.81 4.26 9.23
N TYR A 59 2.81 4.81 9.92
CA TYR A 59 2.57 5.49 11.18
C TYR A 59 1.86 6.83 10.98
N GLU A 60 2.29 7.62 9.99
CA GLU A 60 1.70 8.94 9.73
C GLU A 60 0.24 8.82 9.31
N GLU A 61 -0.08 7.86 8.43
CA GLU A 61 -1.42 7.76 7.87
C GLU A 61 -2.40 6.98 8.74
N PHE A 62 -1.92 5.97 9.48
CA PHE A 62 -2.79 5.02 10.18
C PHE A 62 -2.45 4.82 11.65
N CYS A 63 -1.42 5.47 12.17
CA CYS A 63 -0.84 5.17 13.49
C CYS A 63 -0.51 3.68 13.61
N MET A 64 -0.11 3.08 12.51
CA MET A 64 0.19 1.65 12.45
C MET A 64 1.67 1.41 12.65
N THR A 65 2.00 0.45 13.53
CA THR A 65 3.31 -0.20 13.53
C THR A 65 3.14 -1.61 13.00
N ALA A 66 4.16 -2.13 12.31
CA ALA A 66 4.04 -3.41 11.63
C ALA A 66 5.39 -4.07 11.49
N ASP A 67 5.37 -5.40 11.37
CA ASP A 67 6.53 -6.15 10.92
C ASP A 67 6.58 -6.10 9.40
N ILE A 68 7.67 -5.59 8.86
CA ILE A 68 7.91 -5.61 7.41
C ILE A 68 8.51 -6.98 7.08
N ILE A 69 7.70 -7.84 6.48
CA ILE A 69 8.08 -9.24 6.21
C ILE A 69 9.13 -9.31 5.11
N GLY A 70 8.91 -8.59 4.02
CA GLY A 70 9.88 -8.58 2.93
C GLY A 70 9.37 -7.92 1.67
N PHE A 71 10.28 -7.78 0.71
CA PHE A 71 10.00 -7.21 -0.60
C PHE A 71 9.08 -8.12 -1.41
N VAL A 72 8.16 -7.54 -2.15
CA VAL A 72 7.23 -8.28 -3.00
C VAL A 72 7.55 -8.04 -4.48
N ALA A 73 7.50 -6.80 -4.92
CA ALA A 73 7.66 -6.44 -6.32
C ALA A 73 7.79 -4.94 -6.45
N MET A 74 8.13 -4.49 -7.67
CA MET A 74 8.13 -3.08 -8.02
C MET A 74 7.23 -2.88 -9.24
N TYR A 75 6.42 -1.84 -9.20
CA TYR A 75 5.57 -1.45 -10.31
C TYR A 75 5.79 0.01 -10.65
N THR A 76 5.58 0.37 -11.91
CA THR A 76 5.65 1.76 -12.34
C THR A 76 4.24 2.30 -12.52
N TYR A 77 4.00 3.48 -11.96
CA TYR A 77 2.74 4.19 -12.12
C TYR A 77 3.03 5.68 -12.22
N ARG A 78 2.63 6.30 -13.34
CA ARG A 78 2.84 7.72 -13.61
C ARG A 78 4.30 8.13 -13.40
N ASP A 79 5.21 7.41 -14.06
CA ASP A 79 6.67 7.66 -14.05
C ASP A 79 7.31 7.52 -12.66
N ARG A 80 6.62 6.88 -11.72
CA ARG A 80 7.15 6.65 -10.38
C ARG A 80 7.26 5.15 -10.12
N ALA A 81 8.40 4.75 -9.57
CA ALA A 81 8.60 3.37 -9.14
C ALA A 81 7.96 3.17 -7.77
N HIS A 82 7.06 2.21 -7.66
CA HIS A 82 6.41 1.83 -6.40
C HIS A 82 6.99 0.51 -5.93
N HIS A 83 7.69 0.55 -4.81
CA HIS A 83 8.30 -0.63 -4.19
C HIS A 83 7.32 -1.20 -3.18
N ILE A 84 6.94 -2.45 -3.37
CA ILE A 84 5.90 -3.09 -2.57
C ILE A 84 6.52 -4.06 -1.59
N TYR A 85 6.11 -3.96 -0.32
CA TYR A 85 6.50 -4.87 0.75
C TYR A 85 5.27 -5.53 1.35
N LEU A 86 5.45 -6.75 1.85
CA LEU A 86 4.44 -7.42 2.66
C LEU A 86 4.65 -6.99 4.11
N ALA A 87 3.56 -6.66 4.81
CA ALA A 87 3.62 -6.22 6.20
C ALA A 87 2.49 -6.84 7.00
N ARG A 88 2.77 -7.12 8.28
CA ARG A 88 1.76 -7.57 9.26
C ARG A 88 1.63 -6.53 10.35
N PRO A 89 0.44 -5.96 10.55
CA PRO A 89 0.26 -4.94 11.58
C PRO A 89 0.34 -5.56 12.97
N HIS A 90 0.84 -4.78 13.94
CA HIS A 90 0.84 -5.19 15.34
C HIS A 90 -0.55 -5.07 15.96
N SER A 91 -1.41 -4.22 15.39
CA SER A 91 -2.80 -4.06 15.80
C SER A 91 -3.64 -3.66 14.59
N ILE A 92 -4.90 -4.09 14.57
CA ILE A 92 -5.86 -3.67 13.54
C ILE A 92 -6.64 -2.43 13.97
N GLU A 93 -6.38 -1.90 15.15
CA GLU A 93 -6.96 -0.65 15.60
C GLU A 93 -6.18 0.50 14.96
N LEU A 94 -6.81 1.14 13.97
CA LEU A 94 -6.17 2.20 13.20
C LEU A 94 -6.75 3.55 13.59
N THR A 95 -5.87 4.55 13.65
CA THR A 95 -6.29 5.95 13.77
C THR A 95 -5.83 6.66 12.52
N ILE A 96 -6.75 6.94 11.62
CA ILE A 96 -6.41 7.55 10.33
C ILE A 96 -6.16 9.05 10.47
N ASP A 97 -5.21 9.53 9.68
CA ASP A 97 -5.02 10.97 9.48
C ASP A 97 -6.08 11.43 8.46
N ALA A 98 -7.12 12.08 8.94
CA ALA A 98 -8.25 12.47 8.10
C ALA A 98 -7.90 13.53 7.04
N THR A 99 -6.72 14.16 7.14
CA THR A 99 -6.23 15.08 6.09
C THR A 99 -5.65 14.31 4.91
N GLU A 100 -5.27 13.05 5.09
CA GLU A 100 -4.64 12.23 4.06
C GLU A 100 -5.52 11.07 3.62
N ILE A 101 -6.31 10.51 4.55
CA ILE A 101 -7.05 9.25 4.35
C ILE A 101 -8.54 9.52 4.53
N LEU A 102 -9.33 9.17 3.52
CA LEU A 102 -10.78 9.27 3.56
C LEU A 102 -11.44 8.05 4.21
N GLY A 103 -10.83 6.88 4.04
CA GLY A 103 -11.39 5.66 4.59
C GLY A 103 -10.46 4.48 4.41
N THR A 104 -10.76 3.41 5.13
CA THR A 104 -10.02 2.15 5.07
C THR A 104 -10.98 0.99 4.95
N SER A 105 -10.51 -0.10 4.36
CA SER A 105 -11.30 -1.32 4.25
C SER A 105 -10.37 -2.53 4.26
N TRP A 106 -10.79 -3.57 4.98
CA TRP A 106 -10.10 -4.86 5.01
C TRP A 106 -10.84 -5.82 4.09
N LEU A 107 -10.19 -6.25 3.01
CA LEU A 107 -10.83 -7.05 1.95
C LEU A 107 -10.15 -8.39 1.81
N THR A 108 -10.95 -9.42 1.54
CA THR A 108 -10.41 -10.71 1.08
C THR A 108 -9.86 -10.57 -0.33
N LEU A 109 -9.05 -11.53 -0.77
CA LEU A 109 -8.54 -11.54 -2.15
C LEU A 109 -9.69 -11.55 -3.17
N SER A 110 -10.77 -12.28 -2.88
CA SER A 110 -11.95 -12.30 -3.74
C SER A 110 -12.59 -10.93 -3.88
N GLU A 111 -12.72 -10.21 -2.76
CA GLU A 111 -13.26 -8.85 -2.76
C GLU A 111 -12.36 -7.87 -3.51
N VAL A 112 -11.04 -7.99 -3.34
CA VAL A 112 -10.09 -7.15 -4.10
C VAL A 112 -10.22 -7.43 -5.60
N THR A 113 -10.39 -8.69 -5.98
CA THR A 113 -10.59 -9.08 -7.37
C THR A 113 -11.85 -8.42 -7.94
N ASP A 114 -12.94 -8.42 -7.18
CA ASP A 114 -14.19 -7.76 -7.60
C ASP A 114 -14.00 -6.25 -7.76
N TRP A 115 -13.34 -5.61 -6.80
CA TRP A 115 -13.09 -4.17 -6.87
C TRP A 115 -12.20 -3.82 -8.07
N HIS A 116 -11.23 -4.67 -8.37
CA HIS A 116 -10.37 -4.49 -9.54
C HIS A 116 -11.19 -4.50 -10.83
N SER A 117 -12.07 -5.49 -10.99
CA SER A 117 -12.90 -5.58 -12.20
C SER A 117 -13.93 -4.45 -12.28
N GLN A 118 -14.32 -3.86 -11.16
CA GLN A 118 -15.23 -2.72 -11.11
C GLN A 118 -14.55 -1.37 -11.34
N GLY A 119 -13.23 -1.36 -11.53
CA GLY A 119 -12.47 -0.12 -11.73
C GLY A 119 -12.36 0.74 -10.49
N ARG A 120 -12.45 0.15 -9.30
CA ARG A 120 -12.44 0.89 -8.03
C ARG A 120 -11.04 1.12 -7.45
N LEU A 121 -10.01 0.51 -8.04
CA LEU A 121 -8.65 0.58 -7.53
C LEU A 121 -7.86 1.69 -8.21
N HIS A 122 -6.95 2.29 -7.45
CA HIS A 122 -6.27 3.54 -7.84
C HIS A 122 -5.29 3.34 -9.00
N THR A 123 -4.35 2.40 -8.84
CA THR A 123 -3.22 2.27 -9.76
C THR A 123 -3.39 1.12 -10.76
N GLY A 124 -4.19 0.12 -10.40
CA GLY A 124 -4.30 -1.12 -11.15
C GLY A 124 -3.30 -2.19 -10.72
N PHE A 125 -2.26 -1.84 -9.95
CA PHE A 125 -1.30 -2.84 -9.49
C PHE A 125 -1.64 -3.44 -8.12
N GLU A 126 -2.69 -2.96 -7.46
CA GLU A 126 -3.08 -3.47 -6.13
C GLU A 126 -3.32 -4.98 -6.15
N LEU A 127 -4.12 -5.45 -7.08
CA LEU A 127 -4.41 -6.88 -7.20
C LEU A 127 -3.18 -7.69 -7.59
N PRO A 128 -2.41 -7.31 -8.63
CA PRO A 128 -1.16 -8.02 -8.93
C PRO A 128 -0.20 -8.08 -7.75
N ALA A 129 -0.08 -6.99 -6.97
CA ALA A 129 0.80 -6.94 -5.81
C ALA A 129 0.36 -7.93 -4.71
N ILE A 130 -0.95 -7.98 -4.43
CA ILE A 130 -1.48 -8.94 -3.45
C ILE A 130 -1.25 -10.36 -3.93
N ARG A 131 -1.53 -10.65 -5.21
CA ARG A 131 -1.30 -11.98 -5.77
C ARG A 131 0.19 -12.37 -5.73
N ALA A 132 1.08 -11.43 -6.01
CA ALA A 132 2.51 -11.67 -5.91
C ALA A 132 2.93 -11.99 -4.48
N SER A 133 2.34 -11.31 -3.49
CA SER A 133 2.58 -11.58 -2.08
C SER A 133 2.13 -12.99 -1.71
N VAL A 134 0.95 -13.39 -2.16
CA VAL A 134 0.39 -14.73 -1.90
C VAL A 134 1.35 -15.81 -2.43
N ARG A 135 1.81 -15.64 -3.67
CA ARG A 135 2.72 -16.62 -4.28
C ARG A 135 4.09 -16.64 -3.62
N ARG A 136 4.67 -15.45 -3.40
CA ARG A 136 6.06 -15.34 -2.91
C ARG A 136 6.19 -15.82 -1.47
N TYR A 137 5.21 -15.53 -0.65
CA TYR A 137 5.25 -15.84 0.79
C TYR A 137 4.30 -16.97 1.18
N GLN A 138 3.70 -17.63 0.19
CA GLN A 138 2.82 -18.80 0.40
C GLN A 138 1.70 -18.51 1.39
N LEU A 139 1.04 -17.38 1.20
CA LEU A 139 -0.07 -16.98 2.06
C LEU A 139 -1.33 -17.76 1.71
N ASN A 140 -2.19 -17.96 2.72
CA ASN A 140 -3.53 -18.45 2.49
C ASN A 140 -4.38 -17.30 1.91
N ALA A 141 -4.89 -17.50 0.73
CA ALA A 141 -5.66 -16.49 0.04
C ALA A 141 -7.10 -16.43 0.57
#